data_89d434548c7218bb83d229384c5a6439
#
_entry.id   89d434548c7218bb83d229384c5a6439
#
_cell.length_a   1.000
_cell.length_b   1.000
_cell.length_c   1.000
_cell.angle_alpha   90.00
_cell.angle_beta   90.00
_cell.angle_gamma   90.00
#
_symmetry.space_group_name_H-M   'P 1'
#
loop_
_entity.id
_entity.type
_entity.pdbx_description
1 polymer ?
#
loop_
_entity_poly.entity_id
_entity_poly.type
_entity_poly.pdbx_seq_one_letter_code
_entity_poly.pdbx_strand_id
1 'polypeptide(L)'
;MTRKRLVHFVSVLCLGLFPILSSAAEKPDVLFIAVDDLNDWVGCLGGHPQAKTPNIDRLAARGALFTKAYCVAPACHPSRTAIGLGKRPSTTGVYLNERFQNTPDVVVTRASVGLESYFKQNGYDVRVGGKVISGTGFKGPKTHAADRSSNDSLKSFRGSGPLDVEDKELGDYQLVDWAVQHFEQPRDKPLFLAAGFIKPHLPLAVPRQWFDLHPLESVKLPETLAHDLTDVPPAGVAMASPAQHRKILQQDEWKRTVQAYLAATSFVDAQIGRLLDAAERRISKRELIIVLWSDHGWHLGEKEHWQKFALWEDTTRVPLIVVAPGVTTPGSRCERPVDLLNLYPTLIDLCSLPIVAGLEGTSLVPLLKDPVAAWDRPAMTTWGRGNHGVRSDRYRYIHYADGSEELYDHQNDQHEWKNLAGDPALASVKADLCEWLPKTEVPAPSQEEMETQRQQSIEKAKRKQAAKEAAKQKRAEKEAAKAKQPML
;
A
#
# COMPACT_ATOMS: atom_id res chain seq x y z
N MET A 1 -37.49 -90.14 14.51
CA MET A 1 -37.99 -88.77 14.05
C MET A 1 -37.50 -87.73 15.03
N THR A 2 -36.39 -87.09 14.73
CA THR A 2 -35.76 -86.09 15.65
C THR A 2 -35.64 -84.70 14.90
N ARG A 3 -36.43 -83.75 15.35
CA ARG A 3 -36.42 -82.41 14.80
C ARG A 3 -35.23 -81.63 15.36
N LYS A 4 -34.29 -81.20 14.50
CA LYS A 4 -33.21 -80.21 14.82
C LYS A 4 -33.79 -78.80 14.73
N ARG A 5 -33.71 -78.02 15.83
CA ARG A 5 -34.00 -76.59 15.88
C ARG A 5 -32.75 -75.85 15.46
N LEU A 6 -32.89 -75.00 14.43
CA LEU A 6 -31.86 -74.10 13.93
C LEU A 6 -31.96 -72.77 14.71
N VAL A 7 -30.92 -72.43 15.46
CA VAL A 7 -30.82 -71.14 16.19
C VAL A 7 -30.09 -70.16 15.27
N HIS A 8 -30.79 -69.05 14.85
CA HIS A 8 -30.18 -67.98 14.11
C HIS A 8 -29.60 -66.98 15.09
N PHE A 9 -28.27 -66.77 15.06
CA PHE A 9 -27.59 -65.63 15.72
C PHE A 9 -27.69 -64.41 14.80
N VAL A 10 -28.42 -63.40 15.22
CA VAL A 10 -28.42 -62.11 14.58
C VAL A 10 -27.32 -61.26 15.25
N SER A 11 -26.20 -61.10 14.54
CA SER A 11 -25.13 -60.16 14.96
C SER A 11 -25.55 -58.73 14.60
N VAL A 12 -25.92 -57.93 15.58
CA VAL A 12 -26.15 -56.49 15.44
C VAL A 12 -24.81 -55.79 15.40
N LEU A 13 -24.40 -55.32 14.21
CA LEU A 13 -23.21 -54.51 14.01
C LEU A 13 -23.55 -53.04 14.38
N CYS A 14 -23.22 -52.60 15.61
CA CYS A 14 -23.30 -51.23 16.01
C CYS A 14 -22.20 -50.43 15.32
N LEU A 15 -22.50 -49.80 14.16
CA LEU A 15 -21.67 -48.76 13.58
C LEU A 15 -21.73 -47.53 14.50
N GLY A 16 -20.69 -47.35 15.32
CA GLY A 16 -20.47 -46.13 16.07
C GLY A 16 -20.22 -44.96 15.11
N LEU A 17 -21.17 -44.07 14.92
CA LEU A 17 -20.95 -42.77 14.33
C LEU A 17 -20.08 -41.96 15.31
N PHE A 18 -18.77 -41.97 15.09
CA PHE A 18 -17.89 -40.94 15.66
C PHE A 18 -18.21 -39.61 14.95
N PRO A 19 -18.63 -38.55 15.67
CA PRO A 19 -18.73 -37.27 15.07
C PRO A 19 -17.30 -36.86 14.68
N ILE A 20 -17.05 -36.73 13.38
CA ILE A 20 -15.86 -36.05 12.86
C ILE A 20 -16.03 -34.60 13.33
N LEU A 21 -15.45 -34.26 14.48
CA LEU A 21 -15.24 -32.88 14.88
C LEU A 21 -14.34 -32.26 13.80
N SER A 22 -14.97 -31.67 12.78
CA SER A 22 -14.28 -30.77 11.88
C SER A 22 -13.71 -29.67 12.73
N SER A 23 -12.43 -29.78 13.10
CA SER A 23 -11.69 -28.67 13.69
C SER A 23 -11.78 -27.54 12.67
N ALA A 24 -12.52 -26.49 13.00
CA ALA A 24 -12.50 -25.26 12.19
C ALA A 24 -11.04 -24.87 12.01
N ALA A 25 -10.58 -24.78 10.76
CA ALA A 25 -9.20 -24.42 10.46
C ALA A 25 -8.84 -23.18 11.24
N GLU A 26 -7.70 -23.22 11.93
CA GLU A 26 -7.24 -22.11 12.76
C GLU A 26 -6.97 -20.89 11.86
N LYS A 27 -7.56 -19.74 12.18
CA LYS A 27 -7.37 -18.50 11.41
C LYS A 27 -5.89 -18.13 11.36
N PRO A 28 -5.31 -17.82 10.19
CA PRO A 28 -3.91 -17.46 10.06
C PRO A 28 -3.61 -16.10 10.71
N ASP A 29 -2.35 -15.88 11.09
CA ASP A 29 -1.83 -14.54 11.35
C ASP A 29 -1.62 -13.80 10.02
N VAL A 30 -1.71 -12.48 10.04
CA VAL A 30 -1.49 -11.62 8.86
C VAL A 30 -0.43 -10.57 9.19
N LEU A 31 0.60 -10.49 8.35
CA LEU A 31 1.57 -9.40 8.31
C LEU A 31 1.32 -8.56 7.05
N PHE A 32 0.83 -7.34 7.24
CA PHE A 32 0.45 -6.42 6.18
C PHE A 32 1.45 -5.27 6.12
N ILE A 33 2.36 -5.31 5.12
CA ILE A 33 3.50 -4.40 4.99
C ILE A 33 3.18 -3.36 3.92
N ALA A 34 3.06 -2.11 4.32
CA ALA A 34 2.88 -0.96 3.42
C ALA A 34 4.20 -0.19 3.31
N VAL A 35 4.60 0.18 2.11
CA VAL A 35 5.76 1.03 1.85
C VAL A 35 5.30 2.32 1.17
N ASP A 36 5.84 3.47 1.55
CA ASP A 36 5.40 4.77 1.05
C ASP A 36 6.29 5.24 -0.11
N ASP A 37 5.69 5.60 -1.25
CA ASP A 37 6.39 6.12 -2.43
C ASP A 37 7.37 5.11 -3.10
N LEU A 38 7.24 3.80 -2.89
CA LEU A 38 8.12 2.81 -3.50
C LEU A 38 7.61 2.41 -4.89
N ASN A 39 8.35 2.79 -5.93
CA ASN A 39 8.08 2.38 -7.31
C ASN A 39 8.65 0.96 -7.59
N ASP A 40 8.71 0.57 -8.85
CA ASP A 40 9.21 -0.72 -9.31
C ASP A 40 10.75 -0.88 -9.22
N TRP A 41 11.47 0.08 -8.65
CA TRP A 41 12.93 0.01 -8.45
C TRP A 41 13.30 -0.93 -7.31
N VAL A 42 12.87 -2.17 -7.45
CA VAL A 42 13.22 -3.32 -6.60
C VAL A 42 13.74 -4.44 -7.49
N GLY A 43 14.68 -5.25 -6.98
CA GLY A 43 15.36 -6.27 -7.78
C GLY A 43 14.41 -7.23 -8.46
N CYS A 44 13.38 -7.71 -7.77
CA CYS A 44 12.41 -8.66 -8.30
C CYS A 44 11.52 -8.11 -9.44
N LEU A 45 11.36 -6.79 -9.57
CA LEU A 45 10.66 -6.12 -10.67
C LEU A 45 11.58 -5.56 -11.75
N GLY A 46 12.85 -5.33 -11.44
CA GLY A 46 13.87 -4.91 -12.39
C GLY A 46 13.75 -3.47 -12.88
N GLY A 47 13.01 -2.60 -12.21
CA GLY A 47 12.78 -1.22 -12.65
C GLY A 47 14.04 -0.36 -12.69
N HIS A 48 15.06 -0.66 -11.88
CA HIS A 48 16.36 0.00 -11.97
C HIS A 48 17.51 -1.00 -11.78
N PRO A 49 18.55 -0.99 -12.65
CA PRO A 49 19.61 -2.01 -12.62
C PRO A 49 20.51 -1.94 -11.38
N GLN A 50 20.46 -0.85 -10.64
CA GLN A 50 21.25 -0.65 -9.42
C GLN A 50 20.41 -0.73 -8.13
N ALA A 51 19.14 -1.11 -8.21
CA ALA A 51 18.33 -1.36 -7.02
C ALA A 51 18.93 -2.50 -6.18
N LYS A 52 19.05 -2.27 -4.86
CA LYS A 52 19.60 -3.27 -3.91
C LYS A 52 18.55 -3.56 -2.86
N THR A 53 17.73 -4.57 -3.13
CA THR A 53 16.57 -4.96 -2.30
C THR A 53 16.53 -6.46 -2.02
N PRO A 54 17.62 -7.05 -1.45
CA PRO A 54 17.73 -8.50 -1.28
C PRO A 54 16.63 -9.10 -0.38
N ASN A 55 16.04 -8.32 0.53
CA ASN A 55 15.01 -8.80 1.46
C ASN A 55 13.62 -8.82 0.80
N ILE A 56 13.29 -7.81 0.00
CA ILE A 56 12.08 -7.79 -0.83
C ILE A 56 12.17 -8.92 -1.87
N ASP A 57 13.33 -9.11 -2.49
CA ASP A 57 13.56 -10.18 -3.46
C ASP A 57 13.44 -11.57 -2.82
N ARG A 58 13.96 -11.74 -1.60
CA ARG A 58 13.78 -12.96 -0.79
C ARG A 58 12.29 -13.22 -0.48
N LEU A 59 11.52 -12.18 -0.18
CA LEU A 59 10.08 -12.33 0.03
C LEU A 59 9.37 -12.75 -1.26
N ALA A 60 9.70 -12.14 -2.40
CA ALA A 60 9.16 -12.51 -3.72
C ALA A 60 9.46 -13.98 -4.07
N ALA A 61 10.67 -14.45 -3.76
CA ALA A 61 11.04 -15.85 -3.96
C ALA A 61 10.24 -16.85 -3.09
N ARG A 62 9.58 -16.40 -2.02
CA ARG A 62 8.78 -17.22 -1.11
C ARG A 62 7.28 -17.24 -1.42
N GLY A 63 6.81 -16.36 -2.27
CA GLY A 63 5.39 -16.19 -2.57
C GLY A 63 5.11 -15.94 -4.04
N ALA A 64 4.01 -15.27 -4.29
CA ALA A 64 3.59 -14.81 -5.61
C ALA A 64 3.93 -13.32 -5.76
N LEU A 65 4.67 -12.98 -6.82
CA LEU A 65 4.96 -11.62 -7.24
C LEU A 65 4.00 -11.21 -8.36
N PHE A 66 3.26 -10.13 -8.19
CA PHE A 66 2.51 -9.49 -9.26
C PHE A 66 3.40 -8.49 -9.99
N THR A 67 3.72 -8.76 -11.25
CA THR A 67 4.63 -7.91 -12.03
C THR A 67 3.95 -6.68 -12.63
N LYS A 68 2.61 -6.70 -12.68
CA LYS A 68 1.74 -5.63 -13.18
C LYS A 68 0.68 -5.28 -12.12
N ALA A 69 1.14 -4.83 -10.95
CA ALA A 69 0.26 -4.30 -9.91
C ALA A 69 0.26 -2.77 -9.93
N TYR A 70 -0.91 -2.16 -9.76
CA TYR A 70 -1.10 -0.72 -9.91
C TYR A 70 -1.81 -0.10 -8.72
N CYS A 71 -1.44 1.12 -8.37
CA CYS A 71 -2.10 1.87 -7.31
C CYS A 71 -3.53 2.29 -7.73
N VAL A 72 -4.40 2.44 -6.75
CA VAL A 72 -5.79 2.93 -7.00
C VAL A 72 -5.79 4.44 -7.27
N ALA A 73 -4.84 5.16 -6.70
CA ALA A 73 -4.58 6.57 -6.95
C ALA A 73 -3.08 6.87 -6.77
N PRO A 74 -2.49 7.79 -7.58
CA PRO A 74 -1.06 8.10 -7.51
C PRO A 74 -0.77 9.12 -6.39
N ALA A 75 -1.33 8.90 -5.21
CA ALA A 75 -1.18 9.73 -4.03
C ALA A 75 -1.55 8.99 -2.76
N CYS A 76 -0.83 9.26 -1.66
CA CYS A 76 -0.93 8.49 -0.42
C CYS A 76 -2.35 8.45 0.16
N HIS A 77 -3.00 9.61 0.32
CA HIS A 77 -4.30 9.66 1.00
C HIS A 77 -5.41 8.96 0.22
N PRO A 78 -5.67 9.25 -1.07
CA PRO A 78 -6.71 8.58 -1.83
C PRO A 78 -6.42 7.09 -2.02
N SER A 79 -5.16 6.69 -2.32
CA SER A 79 -4.81 5.27 -2.49
C SER A 79 -5.06 4.48 -1.20
N ARG A 80 -4.52 4.94 -0.07
CA ARG A 80 -4.68 4.27 1.22
C ARG A 80 -6.13 4.26 1.72
N THR A 81 -6.90 5.31 1.43
CA THR A 81 -8.34 5.35 1.72
C THR A 81 -9.09 4.30 0.89
N ALA A 82 -8.80 4.21 -0.40
CA ALA A 82 -9.42 3.23 -1.29
C ALA A 82 -9.14 1.79 -0.83
N ILE A 83 -7.88 1.47 -0.54
CA ILE A 83 -7.47 0.15 -0.04
C ILE A 83 -8.16 -0.16 1.29
N GLY A 84 -8.16 0.79 2.22
CA GLY A 84 -8.74 0.59 3.55
C GLY A 84 -10.25 0.43 3.58
N LEU A 85 -10.96 1.02 2.62
CA LEU A 85 -12.42 0.95 2.51
C LEU A 85 -12.89 -0.06 1.45
N GLY A 86 -12.00 -0.53 0.56
CA GLY A 86 -12.36 -1.35 -0.59
C GLY A 86 -13.24 -0.61 -1.60
N LYS A 87 -13.06 0.73 -1.71
CA LYS A 87 -13.88 1.63 -2.53
C LYS A 87 -13.00 2.58 -3.34
N ARG A 88 -13.35 2.79 -4.62
CA ARG A 88 -12.61 3.68 -5.51
C ARG A 88 -12.74 5.17 -5.11
N PRO A 89 -11.79 6.02 -5.52
CA PRO A 89 -11.91 7.48 -5.36
C PRO A 89 -13.21 8.03 -5.96
N SER A 90 -13.65 7.53 -7.10
CA SER A 90 -14.92 7.90 -7.77
C SER A 90 -16.16 7.63 -6.89
N THR A 91 -16.10 6.64 -6.01
CA THR A 91 -17.17 6.29 -5.06
C THR A 91 -17.05 7.05 -3.75
N THR A 92 -15.82 7.28 -3.27
CA THR A 92 -15.60 7.92 -1.96
C THR A 92 -15.52 9.44 -2.04
N GLY A 93 -15.27 10.03 -3.23
CA GLY A 93 -14.98 11.45 -3.40
C GLY A 93 -13.60 11.87 -2.90
N VAL A 94 -12.77 10.91 -2.45
CA VAL A 94 -11.42 11.18 -1.95
C VAL A 94 -10.43 11.05 -3.12
N TYR A 95 -10.17 12.17 -3.80
CA TYR A 95 -9.38 12.19 -5.03
C TYR A 95 -7.93 12.65 -4.84
N LEU A 96 -7.67 13.48 -3.83
CA LEU A 96 -6.41 14.20 -3.67
C LEU A 96 -5.80 14.02 -2.27
N ASN A 97 -4.54 14.46 -2.12
CA ASN A 97 -3.81 14.43 -0.84
C ASN A 97 -4.19 15.57 0.12
N GLU A 98 -5.15 16.39 -0.23
CA GLU A 98 -5.58 17.46 0.67
C GLU A 98 -5.92 16.85 2.03
N ARG A 99 -5.25 17.33 3.05
CA ARG A 99 -5.37 16.82 4.42
C ARG A 99 -6.73 17.21 4.98
N PHE A 100 -7.74 16.48 4.57
CA PHE A 100 -8.89 16.35 5.45
C PHE A 100 -8.43 15.52 6.65
N GLN A 101 -8.24 16.16 7.78
CA GLN A 101 -8.02 15.44 9.05
C GLN A 101 -9.25 14.57 9.41
N ASN A 102 -10.32 14.74 8.68
CA ASN A 102 -11.46 13.83 8.60
C ASN A 102 -11.71 13.59 7.12
N THR A 103 -11.61 12.33 6.69
CA THR A 103 -12.18 11.89 5.42
C THR A 103 -13.54 12.57 5.29
N PRO A 104 -13.89 13.15 4.13
CA PRO A 104 -15.18 13.80 3.99
C PRO A 104 -16.26 12.93 4.59
N ASP A 105 -17.17 13.51 5.32
CA ASP A 105 -18.36 12.82 5.82
C ASP A 105 -19.27 12.41 4.63
N VAL A 106 -18.66 11.84 3.59
CA VAL A 106 -19.38 11.18 2.53
C VAL A 106 -20.09 10.00 3.19
N VAL A 107 -21.38 9.91 3.00
CA VAL A 107 -22.21 8.82 3.55
C VAL A 107 -21.59 7.45 3.31
N VAL A 108 -20.92 7.27 2.16
CA VAL A 108 -20.24 6.04 1.78
C VAL A 108 -19.05 5.70 2.69
N THR A 109 -18.24 6.70 3.10
CA THR A 109 -17.06 6.42 3.96
C THR A 109 -17.48 6.09 5.39
N ARG A 110 -18.59 6.69 5.88
CA ARG A 110 -19.16 6.36 7.20
C ARG A 110 -19.85 4.99 7.23
N ALA A 111 -20.51 4.62 6.13
CA ALA A 111 -21.21 3.34 6.03
C ALA A 111 -20.28 2.16 5.73
N SER A 112 -19.04 2.43 5.28
CA SER A 112 -18.08 1.38 4.92
C SER A 112 -17.35 0.85 6.15
N VAL A 113 -17.24 -0.47 6.23
CA VAL A 113 -16.42 -1.12 7.27
C VAL A 113 -15.00 -1.18 6.80
N GLY A 114 -14.12 -0.41 7.42
CA GLY A 114 -12.69 -0.40 7.07
C GLY A 114 -11.99 -1.73 7.40
N LEU A 115 -10.99 -2.09 6.60
CA LEU A 115 -10.22 -3.33 6.68
C LEU A 115 -9.82 -3.70 8.11
N GLU A 116 -9.14 -2.79 8.82
CA GLU A 116 -8.66 -3.03 10.19
C GLU A 116 -9.83 -3.28 11.17
N SER A 117 -10.90 -2.47 11.05
CA SER A 117 -12.10 -2.63 11.87
C SER A 117 -12.79 -3.96 11.60
N TYR A 118 -12.82 -4.40 10.34
CA TYR A 118 -13.40 -5.66 9.94
C TYR A 118 -12.64 -6.86 10.53
N PHE A 119 -11.31 -6.86 10.44
CA PHE A 119 -10.49 -7.89 11.08
C PHE A 119 -10.71 -7.94 12.60
N LYS A 120 -10.78 -6.76 13.26
CA LYS A 120 -11.08 -6.69 14.69
C LYS A 120 -12.45 -7.26 15.03
N GLN A 121 -13.50 -6.96 14.24
CA GLN A 121 -14.85 -7.52 14.41
C GLN A 121 -14.87 -9.05 14.23
N ASN A 122 -13.98 -9.58 13.41
CA ASN A 122 -13.85 -11.02 13.15
C ASN A 122 -12.85 -11.72 14.10
N GLY A 123 -12.52 -11.13 15.23
CA GLY A 123 -11.81 -11.77 16.32
C GLY A 123 -10.29 -11.68 16.25
N TYR A 124 -9.72 -10.91 15.33
CA TYR A 124 -8.27 -10.67 15.29
C TYR A 124 -7.80 -9.69 16.37
N ASP A 125 -6.59 -9.90 16.86
CA ASP A 125 -5.83 -8.88 17.58
C ASP A 125 -5.16 -7.97 16.53
N VAL A 126 -5.73 -6.76 16.33
CA VAL A 126 -5.28 -5.84 15.28
C VAL A 126 -4.28 -4.85 15.86
N ARG A 127 -3.08 -4.84 15.28
CA ARG A 127 -1.97 -3.95 15.61
C ARG A 127 -1.54 -3.18 14.37
N VAL A 128 -1.50 -1.84 14.47
CA VAL A 128 -1.15 -0.96 13.36
C VAL A 128 -0.06 -0.01 13.80
N GLY A 129 1.06 -0.03 13.10
CA GLY A 129 2.20 0.87 13.30
C GLY A 129 2.64 1.51 11.99
N GLY A 130 3.20 2.73 12.06
CA GLY A 130 3.67 3.44 10.88
C GLY A 130 2.55 3.97 9.98
N LYS A 131 2.85 4.24 8.73
CA LYS A 131 1.94 4.82 7.75
C LYS A 131 1.27 3.70 6.93
N VAL A 132 0.09 3.21 7.35
CA VAL A 132 -0.63 2.11 6.67
C VAL A 132 -1.86 2.62 5.93
N ILE A 133 -2.98 2.85 6.63
CA ILE A 133 -4.26 3.27 6.07
C ILE A 133 -4.60 4.69 6.56
N SER A 134 -5.17 5.50 5.68
CA SER A 134 -5.58 6.87 6.03
C SER A 134 -6.79 6.87 6.97
N GLY A 135 -6.76 7.74 7.99
CA GLY A 135 -7.89 7.93 8.91
C GLY A 135 -7.96 6.96 10.08
N THR A 136 -7.13 5.91 10.12
CA THR A 136 -7.04 5.04 11.28
C THR A 136 -6.19 5.70 12.36
N GLY A 137 -6.71 5.74 13.57
CA GLY A 137 -6.04 6.34 14.72
C GLY A 137 -4.76 5.56 15.07
N PHE A 138 -3.66 6.05 14.58
CA PHE A 138 -2.31 5.51 14.75
C PHE A 138 -1.95 5.32 16.23
N LYS A 139 -1.59 4.11 16.63
CA LYS A 139 -1.18 3.76 17.99
C LYS A 139 0.25 3.19 18.10
N GLY A 140 0.98 3.14 17.00
CA GLY A 140 2.39 2.72 16.96
C GLY A 140 3.35 3.89 17.14
N PRO A 141 4.66 3.64 17.03
CA PRO A 141 5.66 4.69 17.07
C PRO A 141 5.37 5.73 15.98
N LYS A 142 5.40 6.99 16.38
CA LYS A 142 5.24 8.11 15.44
C LYS A 142 6.53 8.23 14.64
N THR A 143 6.42 8.77 13.43
CA THR A 143 7.59 9.19 12.65
C THR A 143 8.51 10.02 13.52
N HIS A 144 9.77 9.62 13.60
CA HIS A 144 10.77 10.35 14.36
C HIS A 144 11.06 11.71 13.72
N ALA A 145 11.54 12.67 14.50
CA ALA A 145 11.95 13.96 13.95
C ALA A 145 13.03 13.82 12.86
N ALA A 146 13.92 12.82 12.98
CA ALA A 146 14.94 12.50 11.99
C ALA A 146 14.36 12.09 10.62
N ASP A 147 13.15 11.48 10.56
CA ASP A 147 12.50 11.13 9.28
C ASP A 147 12.06 12.37 8.50
N ARG A 148 11.91 13.49 9.18
CA ARG A 148 11.50 14.78 8.63
C ARG A 148 12.63 15.80 8.64
N SER A 149 13.78 15.47 9.22
CA SER A 149 14.94 16.36 9.18
C SER A 149 15.45 16.40 7.75
N SER A 150 15.09 17.47 7.04
CA SER A 150 15.85 17.90 5.90
C SER A 150 17.24 18.27 6.41
N ASN A 151 18.27 17.74 5.81
CA ASN A 151 19.58 18.34 6.02
C ASN A 151 19.59 19.66 5.23
N ASP A 152 19.11 20.77 5.84
CA ASP A 152 19.03 22.08 5.19
C ASP A 152 20.39 22.61 4.73
N SER A 153 21.50 21.99 5.21
CA SER A 153 22.84 22.25 4.70
C SER A 153 23.10 21.62 3.32
N LEU A 154 22.30 20.62 2.91
CA LEU A 154 22.35 20.05 1.57
C LEU A 154 21.42 20.88 0.68
N LYS A 155 21.99 21.57 -0.31
CA LYS A 155 21.24 22.28 -1.36
C LYS A 155 20.50 21.31 -2.31
N SER A 156 20.28 20.07 -1.87
CA SER A 156 19.72 18.97 -2.64
C SER A 156 18.19 19.02 -2.70
N PHE A 157 17.62 18.22 -3.59
CA PHE A 157 16.19 18.10 -3.81
C PHE A 157 15.43 17.91 -2.48
N ARG A 158 14.74 18.94 -2.02
CA ARG A 158 13.92 18.96 -0.79
C ARG A 158 14.62 18.41 0.46
N GLY A 159 15.90 18.73 0.65
CA GLY A 159 16.64 18.31 1.85
C GLY A 159 17.03 16.83 1.85
N SER A 160 17.05 16.18 0.67
CA SER A 160 17.50 14.81 0.53
C SER A 160 19.01 14.69 0.64
N GLY A 161 19.52 13.56 1.16
CA GLY A 161 20.96 13.32 1.26
C GLY A 161 21.36 12.51 2.49
N PRO A 162 22.66 12.19 2.64
CA PRO A 162 23.14 11.38 3.74
C PRO A 162 23.00 12.08 5.10
N LEU A 163 22.55 11.32 6.10
CA LEU A 163 22.48 11.73 7.50
C LEU A 163 23.66 11.15 8.28
N ASP A 164 24.19 11.93 9.22
CA ASP A 164 25.22 11.47 10.15
C ASP A 164 24.55 10.98 11.45
N VAL A 165 23.71 9.94 11.32
CA VAL A 165 22.96 9.27 12.37
C VAL A 165 23.04 7.77 12.18
N GLU A 166 22.68 7.00 13.22
CA GLU A 166 22.52 5.55 13.12
C GLU A 166 21.11 5.17 12.66
N ASP A 167 20.95 3.97 12.07
CA ASP A 167 19.64 3.45 11.62
C ASP A 167 18.58 3.47 12.72
N LYS A 168 18.98 3.17 13.98
CA LYS A 168 18.08 3.11 15.14
C LYS A 168 17.40 4.45 15.48
N GLU A 169 17.93 5.57 14.97
CA GLU A 169 17.37 6.90 15.17
C GLU A 169 16.23 7.20 14.20
N LEU A 170 16.04 6.39 13.14
CA LEU A 170 14.98 6.55 12.17
C LEU A 170 13.70 5.81 12.60
N GLY A 171 12.54 6.39 12.26
CA GLY A 171 11.25 5.86 12.66
C GLY A 171 10.93 4.49 12.05
N ASP A 172 11.40 4.20 10.85
CA ASP A 172 11.22 2.89 10.21
C ASP A 172 11.96 1.78 10.98
N TYR A 173 13.13 2.07 11.55
CA TYR A 173 13.83 1.13 12.43
C TYR A 173 13.01 0.88 13.71
N GLN A 174 12.53 1.95 14.36
CA GLN A 174 11.73 1.86 15.59
C GLN A 174 10.37 1.21 15.35
N LEU A 175 9.81 1.34 14.15
CA LEU A 175 8.61 0.61 13.72
C LEU A 175 8.83 -0.90 13.79
N VAL A 176 10.00 -1.37 13.33
CA VAL A 176 10.34 -2.80 13.39
C VAL A 176 10.49 -3.26 14.84
N ASP A 177 11.18 -2.49 15.69
CA ASP A 177 11.32 -2.82 17.12
C ASP A 177 9.94 -2.93 17.81
N TRP A 178 9.01 -2.05 17.45
CA TRP A 178 7.63 -2.13 17.91
C TRP A 178 6.92 -3.39 17.40
N ALA A 179 7.10 -3.77 16.12
CA ALA A 179 6.49 -4.96 15.56
C ALA A 179 7.03 -6.25 16.19
N VAL A 180 8.35 -6.31 16.45
CA VAL A 180 9.01 -7.43 17.12
C VAL A 180 8.35 -7.74 18.46
N GLN A 181 8.09 -6.71 19.28
CA GLN A 181 7.43 -6.89 20.58
C GLN A 181 6.07 -7.59 20.45
N HIS A 182 5.35 -7.40 19.35
CA HIS A 182 4.09 -8.08 19.11
C HIS A 182 4.25 -9.52 18.63
N PHE A 183 5.31 -9.88 17.95
CA PHE A 183 5.61 -11.26 17.58
C PHE A 183 6.07 -12.13 18.77
N GLU A 184 6.67 -11.51 19.75
CA GLU A 184 7.19 -12.17 20.98
C GLU A 184 6.12 -12.33 22.09
N GLN A 185 4.91 -11.80 21.91
CA GLN A 185 3.83 -11.92 22.90
C GLN A 185 2.97 -13.14 22.63
N PRO A 186 2.74 -14.02 23.64
CA PRO A 186 1.71 -15.07 23.54
C PRO A 186 0.32 -14.46 23.33
N ARG A 187 -0.52 -15.12 22.53
CA ARG A 187 -1.89 -14.68 22.28
C ARG A 187 -2.82 -15.81 21.89
N ASP A 188 -4.06 -15.71 22.32
CA ASP A 188 -5.10 -16.67 21.97
C ASP A 188 -5.77 -16.34 20.61
N LYS A 189 -5.74 -15.05 20.23
CA LYS A 189 -6.34 -14.56 18.99
C LYS A 189 -5.34 -14.54 17.85
N PRO A 190 -5.77 -14.75 16.59
CA PRO A 190 -4.91 -14.51 15.44
C PRO A 190 -4.51 -13.03 15.40
N LEU A 191 -3.29 -12.76 14.93
CA LEU A 191 -2.73 -11.42 14.81
C LEU A 191 -2.98 -10.85 13.41
N PHE A 192 -3.46 -9.61 13.33
CA PHE A 192 -3.35 -8.77 12.14
C PHE A 192 -2.39 -7.64 12.47
N LEU A 193 -1.13 -7.77 12.04
CA LEU A 193 -0.10 -6.76 12.23
C LEU A 193 0.13 -6.00 10.94
N ALA A 194 -0.19 -4.71 10.95
CA ALA A 194 0.06 -3.80 9.85
C ALA A 194 1.25 -2.89 10.18
N ALA A 195 2.29 -2.94 9.35
CA ALA A 195 3.49 -2.14 9.48
C ALA A 195 3.67 -1.26 8.24
N GLY A 196 3.65 0.07 8.43
CA GLY A 196 3.75 1.04 7.35
C GLY A 196 5.05 1.83 7.40
N PHE A 197 5.97 1.53 6.49
CA PHE A 197 7.24 2.22 6.32
C PHE A 197 7.06 3.57 5.62
N ILE A 198 7.93 4.53 5.96
CA ILE A 198 7.92 5.86 5.38
C ILE A 198 8.89 5.96 4.23
N LYS A 199 10.10 5.41 4.34
CA LYS A 199 11.05 5.44 3.24
C LYS A 199 10.57 4.52 2.11
N PRO A 200 10.80 4.94 0.84
CA PRO A 200 11.58 6.09 0.34
C PRO A 200 10.83 7.42 0.21
N HIS A 201 9.73 7.69 0.92
CA HIS A 201 9.09 9.02 0.91
C HIS A 201 10.06 10.14 1.31
N LEU A 202 9.87 11.31 0.72
CA LEU A 202 10.64 12.53 1.01
C LEU A 202 10.61 12.93 2.51
N PRO A 203 11.72 13.53 2.99
CA PRO A 203 13.01 13.72 2.34
C PRO A 203 13.72 12.37 2.13
N LEU A 204 14.45 12.22 1.01
CA LEU A 204 15.25 11.01 0.71
C LEU A 204 16.53 11.05 1.55
N ALA A 205 16.39 11.04 2.86
CA ALA A 205 17.46 11.21 3.82
C ALA A 205 17.53 9.98 4.73
N VAL A 206 18.66 9.29 4.67
CA VAL A 206 18.97 8.07 5.42
C VAL A 206 20.45 8.09 5.85
N PRO A 207 20.89 7.25 6.79
CA PRO A 207 22.29 7.17 7.20
C PRO A 207 23.26 6.98 6.04
N ARG A 208 24.44 7.61 6.15
CA ARG A 208 25.48 7.67 5.11
C ARG A 208 25.83 6.31 4.52
N GLN A 209 25.89 5.25 5.33
CA GLN A 209 26.20 3.89 4.87
C GLN A 209 25.32 3.40 3.72
N TRP A 210 24.08 3.87 3.62
CA TRP A 210 23.15 3.50 2.53
C TRP A 210 23.48 4.23 1.24
N PHE A 211 24.02 5.46 1.31
CA PHE A 211 24.55 6.19 0.17
C PHE A 211 25.83 5.56 -0.36
N ASP A 212 26.69 5.06 0.52
CA ASP A 212 27.96 4.41 0.15
C ASP A 212 27.72 3.14 -0.66
N LEU A 213 26.56 2.50 -0.55
CA LEU A 213 26.15 1.39 -1.42
C LEU A 213 25.93 1.82 -2.88
N HIS A 214 25.71 3.10 -3.14
CA HIS A 214 25.40 3.68 -4.45
C HIS A 214 26.32 4.86 -4.75
N PRO A 215 27.64 4.62 -5.06
CA PRO A 215 28.59 5.69 -5.34
C PRO A 215 28.08 6.62 -6.45
N LEU A 216 28.07 7.92 -6.20
CA LEU A 216 27.42 8.92 -7.06
C LEU A 216 27.94 8.88 -8.51
N GLU A 217 29.23 8.69 -8.70
CA GLU A 217 29.88 8.62 -10.01
C GLU A 217 29.35 7.47 -10.86
N SER A 218 28.96 6.35 -10.24
CA SER A 218 28.45 5.15 -10.91
C SER A 218 26.93 5.13 -11.09
N VAL A 219 26.20 6.08 -10.50
CA VAL A 219 24.74 6.12 -10.59
C VAL A 219 24.29 6.27 -12.04
N LYS A 220 23.43 5.38 -12.48
CA LYS A 220 22.75 5.45 -13.78
C LYS A 220 21.45 6.24 -13.62
N LEU A 221 21.16 7.08 -14.60
CA LEU A 221 19.88 7.75 -14.70
C LEU A 221 18.85 6.82 -15.35
N PRO A 222 17.55 7.02 -15.07
CA PRO A 222 16.51 6.30 -15.82
C PRO A 222 16.56 6.65 -17.31
N GLU A 223 16.04 5.74 -18.13
CA GLU A 223 15.90 5.99 -19.56
C GLU A 223 14.80 7.03 -19.80
N THR A 224 15.12 8.05 -20.58
CA THR A 224 14.17 9.14 -20.90
C THR A 224 14.27 9.53 -22.36
N LEU A 225 13.18 10.04 -22.91
CA LEU A 225 13.14 10.60 -24.26
C LEU A 225 13.19 12.13 -24.17
N ALA A 226 14.05 12.75 -24.99
CA ALA A 226 14.07 14.22 -25.08
C ALA A 226 12.73 14.74 -25.67
N HIS A 227 12.14 15.72 -25.04
CA HIS A 227 10.85 16.30 -25.45
C HIS A 227 9.67 15.31 -25.42
N ASP A 228 9.70 14.38 -24.49
CA ASP A 228 8.70 13.33 -24.33
C ASP A 228 7.25 13.84 -24.13
N LEU A 229 7.08 15.09 -23.72
CA LEU A 229 5.75 15.70 -23.53
C LEU A 229 5.14 16.30 -24.80
N THR A 230 5.77 16.18 -25.98
CA THR A 230 5.30 16.85 -27.21
C THR A 230 4.01 16.29 -27.78
N ASP A 231 3.71 15.01 -27.57
CA ASP A 231 2.47 14.35 -27.99
C ASP A 231 1.48 14.11 -26.85
N VAL A 232 1.83 14.59 -25.64
CA VAL A 232 0.98 14.53 -24.46
C VAL A 232 -0.01 15.72 -24.49
N PRO A 233 -1.32 15.50 -24.24
CA PRO A 233 -2.30 16.57 -24.23
C PRO A 233 -2.07 17.56 -23.08
N PRO A 234 -2.58 18.80 -23.18
CA PRO A 234 -2.37 19.83 -22.14
C PRO A 234 -2.73 19.40 -20.73
N ALA A 235 -3.75 18.57 -20.56
CA ALA A 235 -4.12 18.00 -19.25
C ALA A 235 -3.02 17.09 -18.67
N GLY A 236 -2.39 16.25 -19.50
CA GLY A 236 -1.27 15.43 -19.11
C GLY A 236 -0.02 16.26 -18.80
N VAL A 237 0.31 17.23 -19.68
CA VAL A 237 1.42 18.18 -19.43
C VAL A 237 1.24 18.94 -18.11
N ALA A 238 -0.01 19.28 -17.75
CA ALA A 238 -0.31 19.93 -16.47
C ALA A 238 -0.06 19.01 -15.24
N MET A 239 -0.13 17.69 -15.41
CA MET A 239 0.25 16.72 -14.36
C MET A 239 1.77 16.54 -14.27
N ALA A 240 2.49 16.70 -15.37
CA ALA A 240 3.95 16.70 -15.36
C ALA A 240 4.52 17.89 -14.58
N SER A 241 5.82 17.85 -14.31
CA SER A 241 6.50 18.94 -13.59
C SER A 241 7.73 19.46 -14.37
N PRO A 242 7.54 19.90 -15.64
CA PRO A 242 8.68 20.26 -16.50
C PRO A 242 9.49 21.44 -15.97
N ALA A 243 8.88 22.37 -15.24
CA ALA A 243 9.61 23.47 -14.59
C ALA A 243 10.54 22.96 -13.48
N GLN A 244 10.08 21.98 -12.71
CA GLN A 244 10.90 21.35 -11.68
C GLN A 244 12.02 20.51 -12.31
N HIS A 245 11.72 19.78 -13.39
CA HIS A 245 12.70 19.01 -14.14
C HIS A 245 13.84 19.90 -14.64
N ARG A 246 13.51 21.02 -15.32
CA ARG A 246 14.52 22.00 -15.77
C ARG A 246 15.36 22.53 -14.62
N LYS A 247 14.76 22.82 -13.46
CA LYS A 247 15.48 23.30 -12.28
C LYS A 247 16.48 22.24 -11.77
N ILE A 248 16.09 20.99 -11.70
CA ILE A 248 16.95 19.88 -11.27
C ILE A 248 18.13 19.69 -12.23
N LEU A 249 17.90 19.79 -13.55
CA LEU A 249 18.97 19.76 -14.55
C LEU A 249 19.94 20.93 -14.40
N GLN A 250 19.43 22.15 -14.23
CA GLN A 250 20.25 23.36 -14.04
C GLN A 250 21.10 23.32 -12.76
N GLN A 251 20.65 22.62 -11.74
CA GLN A 251 21.33 22.48 -10.46
C GLN A 251 22.25 21.25 -10.38
N ASP A 252 22.32 20.45 -11.45
CA ASP A 252 23.06 19.15 -11.49
C ASP A 252 22.63 18.20 -10.35
N GLU A 253 21.33 18.21 -10.02
CA GLU A 253 20.78 17.44 -8.89
C GLU A 253 20.18 16.08 -9.29
N TRP A 254 20.06 15.77 -10.59
CA TRP A 254 19.37 14.56 -11.03
C TRP A 254 20.05 13.29 -10.48
N LYS A 255 21.34 13.13 -10.72
CA LYS A 255 22.12 11.97 -10.25
C LYS A 255 22.08 11.83 -8.73
N ARG A 256 22.15 12.95 -8.00
CA ARG A 256 22.05 12.99 -6.53
C ARG A 256 20.68 12.55 -6.04
N THR A 257 19.62 12.96 -6.73
CA THR A 257 18.24 12.57 -6.38
C THR A 257 18.01 11.08 -6.62
N VAL A 258 18.49 10.53 -7.75
CA VAL A 258 18.46 9.10 -8.04
C VAL A 258 19.25 8.30 -7.00
N GLN A 259 20.47 8.75 -6.66
CA GLN A 259 21.27 8.15 -5.58
C GLN A 259 20.49 8.11 -4.26
N ALA A 260 19.89 9.23 -3.89
CA ALA A 260 19.16 9.34 -2.64
C ALA A 260 17.93 8.41 -2.59
N TYR A 261 17.23 8.26 -3.71
CA TYR A 261 16.11 7.33 -3.81
C TYR A 261 16.56 5.87 -3.68
N LEU A 262 17.64 5.47 -4.37
CA LEU A 262 18.24 4.14 -4.26
C LEU A 262 18.72 3.85 -2.84
N ALA A 263 19.37 4.83 -2.19
CA ALA A 263 19.82 4.71 -0.79
C ALA A 263 18.65 4.52 0.17
N ALA A 264 17.59 5.31 0.02
CA ALA A 264 16.38 5.21 0.84
C ALA A 264 15.64 3.89 0.61
N THR A 265 15.62 3.38 -0.62
CA THR A 265 15.07 2.07 -0.98
C THR A 265 15.86 0.93 -0.35
N SER A 266 17.20 0.99 -0.37
CA SER A 266 18.04 -0.02 0.28
C SER A 266 17.91 0.01 1.81
N PHE A 267 17.75 1.19 2.41
CA PHE A 267 17.47 1.32 3.84
C PHE A 267 16.17 0.65 4.23
N VAL A 268 15.06 0.95 3.53
CA VAL A 268 13.76 0.36 3.87
C VAL A 268 13.75 -1.15 3.61
N ASP A 269 14.43 -1.63 2.58
CA ASP A 269 14.61 -3.07 2.32
C ASP A 269 15.25 -3.77 3.52
N ALA A 270 16.31 -3.19 4.10
CA ALA A 270 16.96 -3.74 5.29
C ALA A 270 16.01 -3.77 6.51
N GLN A 271 15.17 -2.74 6.69
CA GLN A 271 14.19 -2.74 7.77
C GLN A 271 13.09 -3.79 7.53
N ILE A 272 12.65 -3.97 6.29
CA ILE A 272 11.75 -5.07 5.89
C ILE A 272 12.39 -6.41 6.20
N GLY A 273 13.69 -6.59 5.91
CA GLY A 273 14.44 -7.80 6.27
C GLY A 273 14.37 -8.13 7.77
N ARG A 274 14.64 -7.14 8.62
CA ARG A 274 14.53 -7.29 10.09
C ARG A 274 13.11 -7.70 10.52
N LEU A 275 12.08 -7.10 9.90
CA LEU A 275 10.68 -7.42 10.18
C LEU A 275 10.33 -8.85 9.77
N LEU A 276 10.77 -9.29 8.60
CA LEU A 276 10.56 -10.66 8.10
C LEU A 276 11.25 -11.69 8.99
N ASP A 277 12.50 -11.41 9.39
CA ASP A 277 13.26 -12.30 10.28
C ASP A 277 12.59 -12.42 11.67
N ALA A 278 12.02 -11.34 12.19
CA ALA A 278 11.24 -11.36 13.42
C ALA A 278 9.94 -12.15 13.25
N ALA A 279 9.25 -11.98 12.13
CA ALA A 279 8.04 -12.73 11.83
C ALA A 279 8.29 -14.25 11.72
N GLU A 280 9.45 -14.66 11.22
CA GLU A 280 9.86 -16.08 11.17
C GLU A 280 10.11 -16.67 12.59
N ARG A 281 10.66 -15.89 13.49
CA ARG A 281 10.93 -16.28 14.88
C ARG A 281 9.75 -16.09 15.84
N ARG A 282 8.58 -15.69 15.34
CA ARG A 282 7.38 -15.44 16.15
C ARG A 282 6.99 -16.64 17.02
N ILE A 283 6.41 -16.37 18.18
CA ILE A 283 5.95 -17.41 19.12
C ILE A 283 4.73 -18.15 18.56
N SER A 284 3.84 -17.44 17.85
CA SER A 284 2.64 -18.02 17.24
C SER A 284 2.99 -19.14 16.27
N LYS A 285 2.25 -20.26 16.37
CA LYS A 285 2.35 -21.41 15.44
C LYS A 285 1.31 -21.37 14.33
N ARG A 286 0.44 -20.36 14.32
CA ARG A 286 -0.52 -20.14 13.23
C ARG A 286 0.22 -19.94 11.91
N GLU A 287 -0.39 -20.34 10.81
CA GLU A 287 0.11 -19.92 9.49
C GLU A 287 0.22 -18.41 9.42
N LEU A 288 1.16 -17.91 8.63
CA LEU A 288 1.37 -16.48 8.46
C LEU A 288 1.19 -16.11 6.99
N ILE A 289 0.19 -15.28 6.73
CA ILE A 289 0.01 -14.59 5.46
C ILE A 289 0.84 -13.31 5.51
N ILE A 290 1.66 -13.06 4.47
CA ILE A 290 2.43 -11.84 4.34
C ILE A 290 2.00 -11.15 3.05
N VAL A 291 1.66 -9.87 3.13
CA VAL A 291 1.38 -9.00 1.97
C VAL A 291 2.29 -7.78 2.05
N LEU A 292 3.11 -7.58 1.02
CA LEU A 292 3.91 -6.38 0.84
C LEU A 292 3.39 -5.61 -0.36
N TRP A 293 3.17 -4.30 -0.19
CA TRP A 293 2.67 -3.41 -1.23
C TRP A 293 3.18 -1.98 -1.03
N SER A 294 3.23 -1.20 -2.11
CA SER A 294 3.44 0.26 -2.04
C SER A 294 2.14 0.98 -2.38
N ASP A 295 1.90 2.14 -1.78
CA ASP A 295 0.65 2.89 -2.01
C ASP A 295 0.56 3.54 -3.39
N HIS A 296 1.69 3.92 -3.99
CA HIS A 296 1.87 4.37 -5.37
C HIS A 296 3.36 4.33 -5.73
N GLY A 297 3.67 4.53 -7.00
CA GLY A 297 5.03 4.64 -7.51
C GLY A 297 5.60 6.07 -7.41
N TRP A 298 6.64 6.35 -8.23
CA TRP A 298 7.41 7.57 -8.17
C TRP A 298 8.21 7.80 -9.44
N HIS A 299 8.18 9.01 -10.01
CA HIS A 299 9.03 9.43 -11.13
C HIS A 299 10.32 10.07 -10.63
N LEU A 300 11.40 9.84 -11.39
CA LEU A 300 12.75 10.37 -11.13
C LEU A 300 13.34 11.04 -12.37
N GLY A 301 12.50 11.64 -13.20
CA GLY A 301 12.87 12.38 -14.42
C GLY A 301 12.18 11.89 -15.67
N GLU A 302 11.61 10.67 -15.69
CA GLU A 302 10.80 10.14 -16.78
C GLU A 302 9.61 11.08 -17.03
N LYS A 303 9.18 11.25 -18.28
CA LYS A 303 8.11 12.19 -18.66
C LYS A 303 8.33 13.63 -18.15
N GLU A 304 9.59 14.08 -18.03
CA GLU A 304 9.93 15.38 -17.40
C GLU A 304 9.22 15.58 -16.05
N HIS A 305 8.84 14.47 -15.39
CA HIS A 305 8.07 14.46 -14.15
C HIS A 305 8.92 14.01 -12.96
N TRP A 306 8.48 14.43 -11.77
CA TRP A 306 9.12 14.12 -10.49
C TRP A 306 8.06 13.81 -9.45
N GLN A 307 8.34 12.80 -8.64
CA GLN A 307 7.45 12.39 -7.57
C GLN A 307 6.23 11.61 -8.11
N LYS A 308 5.09 11.82 -7.49
CA LYS A 308 3.79 11.20 -7.73
C LYS A 308 2.85 12.18 -8.44
N PHE A 309 1.56 11.87 -8.50
CA PHE A 309 0.52 12.76 -9.04
C PHE A 309 0.36 12.73 -10.57
N ALA A 310 0.80 11.66 -11.22
CA ALA A 310 0.60 11.41 -12.65
C ALA A 310 -0.06 10.04 -12.87
N LEU A 311 -0.51 9.77 -14.11
CA LEU A 311 -1.19 8.53 -14.47
C LEU A 311 -0.33 7.57 -15.30
N TRP A 312 0.96 7.89 -15.51
CA TRP A 312 1.93 7.08 -16.23
C TRP A 312 2.48 5.93 -15.40
N GLU A 313 3.15 4.98 -16.07
CA GLU A 313 3.58 3.71 -15.50
C GLU A 313 4.39 3.87 -14.20
N ASP A 314 5.43 4.72 -14.18
CA ASP A 314 6.36 4.85 -13.04
C ASP A 314 5.69 5.33 -11.75
N THR A 315 4.63 6.13 -11.85
CA THR A 315 3.84 6.54 -10.67
C THR A 315 2.79 5.52 -10.29
N THR A 316 2.29 4.74 -11.23
CA THR A 316 1.11 3.88 -10.99
C THR A 316 1.48 2.44 -10.71
N ARG A 317 2.59 1.93 -11.28
CA ARG A 317 3.08 0.57 -11.05
C ARG A 317 3.80 0.47 -9.71
N VAL A 318 3.45 -0.57 -8.95
CA VAL A 318 3.92 -0.76 -7.57
C VAL A 318 4.31 -2.21 -7.30
N PRO A 319 5.23 -2.47 -6.37
CA PRO A 319 5.45 -3.81 -5.84
C PRO A 319 4.19 -4.34 -5.16
N LEU A 320 3.86 -5.61 -5.47
CA LEU A 320 2.85 -6.38 -4.76
C LEU A 320 3.33 -7.83 -4.65
N ILE A 321 3.56 -8.29 -3.42
CA ILE A 321 4.02 -9.63 -3.11
C ILE A 321 3.08 -10.23 -2.07
N VAL A 322 2.61 -11.47 -2.31
CA VAL A 322 1.76 -12.21 -1.39
C VAL A 322 2.39 -13.55 -1.07
N VAL A 323 2.56 -13.85 0.21
CA VAL A 323 2.94 -15.16 0.72
C VAL A 323 1.75 -15.69 1.50
N ALA A 324 1.12 -16.76 1.01
CA ALA A 324 -0.01 -17.42 1.67
C ALA A 324 0.23 -18.94 1.66
N PRO A 325 0.60 -19.54 2.81
CA PRO A 325 0.85 -20.98 2.92
C PRO A 325 -0.32 -21.82 2.37
N GLY A 326 -0.01 -22.85 1.61
CA GLY A 326 -1.03 -23.72 0.98
C GLY A 326 -1.81 -23.08 -0.19
N VAL A 327 -1.58 -21.79 -0.49
CA VAL A 327 -2.25 -21.06 -1.59
C VAL A 327 -1.25 -20.61 -2.66
N THR A 328 -0.17 -19.91 -2.26
CA THR A 328 0.84 -19.41 -3.19
C THR A 328 1.93 -20.45 -3.47
N THR A 329 2.36 -20.55 -4.73
CA THR A 329 3.57 -21.29 -5.11
C THR A 329 4.79 -20.37 -4.93
N PRO A 330 5.82 -20.78 -4.16
CA PRO A 330 7.04 -19.98 -4.00
C PRO A 330 7.68 -19.61 -5.33
N GLY A 331 8.04 -18.32 -5.48
CA GLY A 331 8.67 -17.77 -6.68
C GLY A 331 7.74 -17.64 -7.88
N SER A 332 6.43 -17.85 -7.73
CA SER A 332 5.48 -17.64 -8.83
C SER A 332 5.37 -16.16 -9.21
N ARG A 333 5.15 -15.91 -10.50
CA ARG A 333 5.04 -14.56 -11.09
C ARG A 333 3.71 -14.46 -11.82
N CYS A 334 2.89 -13.50 -11.45
CA CYS A 334 1.62 -13.19 -12.11
C CYS A 334 1.79 -11.93 -12.95
N GLU A 335 1.54 -12.03 -14.26
CA GLU A 335 1.63 -10.92 -15.22
C GLU A 335 0.26 -10.29 -15.52
N ARG A 336 -0.80 -10.73 -14.85
CA ARG A 336 -2.13 -10.13 -15.00
C ARG A 336 -2.13 -8.74 -14.36
N PRO A 337 -2.70 -7.72 -15.02
CA PRO A 337 -2.86 -6.41 -14.43
C PRO A 337 -3.86 -6.46 -13.28
N VAL A 338 -3.43 -6.02 -12.10
CA VAL A 338 -4.26 -5.95 -10.90
C VAL A 338 -4.09 -4.58 -10.24
N ASP A 339 -5.09 -4.12 -9.52
CA ASP A 339 -4.94 -2.91 -8.71
C ASP A 339 -5.04 -3.20 -7.21
N LEU A 340 -4.55 -2.28 -6.40
CA LEU A 340 -4.49 -2.46 -4.95
C LEU A 340 -5.85 -2.50 -4.26
N LEU A 341 -6.94 -2.17 -4.96
CA LEU A 341 -8.30 -2.33 -4.44
C LEU A 341 -8.64 -3.81 -4.17
N ASN A 342 -7.96 -4.70 -4.88
CA ASN A 342 -8.07 -6.14 -4.74
C ASN A 342 -7.56 -6.67 -3.38
N LEU A 343 -6.76 -5.87 -2.62
CA LEU A 343 -6.15 -6.32 -1.37
C LEU A 343 -7.18 -6.67 -0.29
N TYR A 344 -8.21 -5.84 -0.12
CA TYR A 344 -9.21 -6.09 0.91
C TYR A 344 -9.98 -7.40 0.66
N PRO A 345 -10.63 -7.61 -0.50
CA PRO A 345 -11.31 -8.88 -0.76
C PRO A 345 -10.36 -10.09 -0.75
N THR A 346 -9.10 -9.94 -1.16
CA THR A 346 -8.11 -11.02 -1.11
C THR A 346 -7.79 -11.43 0.34
N LEU A 347 -7.58 -10.47 1.23
CA LEU A 347 -7.26 -10.76 2.63
C LEU A 347 -8.42 -11.46 3.35
N ILE A 348 -9.67 -11.04 3.12
CA ILE A 348 -10.81 -11.71 3.73
C ILE A 348 -11.02 -13.13 3.18
N ASP A 349 -10.75 -13.34 1.89
CA ASP A 349 -10.84 -14.66 1.24
C ASP A 349 -9.74 -15.60 1.79
N LEU A 350 -8.48 -15.16 1.82
CA LEU A 350 -7.36 -15.92 2.40
C LEU A 350 -7.57 -16.29 3.87
N CYS A 351 -8.27 -15.44 4.63
CA CYS A 351 -8.58 -15.67 6.04
C CYS A 351 -9.92 -16.38 6.26
N SER A 352 -10.61 -16.82 5.20
CA SER A 352 -11.94 -17.46 5.26
C SER A 352 -12.95 -16.65 6.08
N LEU A 353 -12.92 -15.32 5.93
CA LEU A 353 -13.86 -14.43 6.59
C LEU A 353 -15.10 -14.19 5.71
N PRO A 354 -16.25 -13.84 6.30
CA PRO A 354 -17.46 -13.53 5.54
C PRO A 354 -17.23 -12.41 4.51
N ILE A 355 -17.91 -12.47 3.38
CA ILE A 355 -17.80 -11.46 2.32
C ILE A 355 -18.40 -10.13 2.81
N VAL A 356 -17.69 -9.04 2.60
CA VAL A 356 -18.17 -7.68 2.84
C VAL A 356 -18.91 -7.20 1.60
N ALA A 357 -20.19 -6.90 1.74
CA ALA A 357 -20.99 -6.38 0.64
C ALA A 357 -20.49 -5.01 0.17
N GLY A 358 -20.49 -4.82 -1.14
CA GLY A 358 -20.16 -3.56 -1.78
C GLY A 358 -18.67 -3.24 -1.84
N LEU A 359 -17.74 -4.18 -1.62
CA LEU A 359 -16.36 -4.02 -2.03
C LEU A 359 -16.29 -3.94 -3.57
N GLU A 360 -15.46 -3.05 -4.10
CA GLU A 360 -15.31 -2.82 -5.54
C GLU A 360 -14.08 -3.54 -6.14
N GLY A 361 -13.21 -4.05 -5.28
CA GLY A 361 -12.12 -4.95 -5.66
C GLY A 361 -12.59 -6.39 -5.82
N THR A 362 -11.75 -7.21 -6.47
CA THR A 362 -11.95 -8.65 -6.67
C THR A 362 -10.83 -9.42 -5.98
N SER A 363 -11.14 -10.57 -5.35
CA SER A 363 -10.12 -11.40 -4.71
C SER A 363 -9.09 -11.91 -5.73
N LEU A 364 -7.81 -11.80 -5.37
CA LEU A 364 -6.68 -12.32 -6.15
C LEU A 364 -6.40 -13.81 -5.86
N VAL A 365 -7.15 -14.46 -5.00
CA VAL A 365 -6.93 -15.88 -4.65
C VAL A 365 -6.88 -16.80 -5.88
N PRO A 366 -7.71 -16.62 -6.93
CA PRO A 366 -7.56 -17.41 -8.16
C PRO A 366 -6.18 -17.25 -8.80
N LEU A 367 -5.65 -16.02 -8.87
CA LEU A 367 -4.31 -15.73 -9.43
C LEU A 367 -3.17 -16.17 -8.49
N LEU A 368 -3.38 -16.19 -7.19
CA LEU A 368 -2.42 -16.72 -6.21
C LEU A 368 -2.26 -18.22 -6.32
N LYS A 369 -3.33 -18.95 -6.68
CA LYS A 369 -3.32 -20.40 -6.92
C LYS A 369 -2.78 -20.75 -8.29
N ASP A 370 -3.15 -19.99 -9.32
CA ASP A 370 -2.74 -20.17 -10.71
C ASP A 370 -2.42 -18.78 -11.33
N PRO A 371 -1.14 -18.40 -11.42
CA PRO A 371 -0.73 -17.10 -11.95
C PRO A 371 -1.15 -16.79 -13.39
N VAL A 372 -1.53 -17.82 -14.16
CA VAL A 372 -2.00 -17.70 -15.55
C VAL A 372 -3.51 -17.85 -15.70
N ALA A 373 -4.24 -18.02 -14.59
CA ALA A 373 -5.68 -18.11 -14.61
C ALA A 373 -6.34 -16.97 -15.42
N ALA A 374 -7.54 -17.24 -15.93
CA ALA A 374 -8.32 -16.24 -16.65
C ALA A 374 -8.58 -15.02 -15.76
N TRP A 375 -8.25 -13.86 -16.31
CA TRP A 375 -8.42 -12.55 -15.66
C TRP A 375 -8.73 -11.51 -16.71
N ASP A 376 -9.96 -11.07 -16.78
CA ASP A 376 -10.49 -10.17 -17.81
C ASP A 376 -10.58 -8.71 -17.36
N ARG A 377 -10.04 -8.40 -16.19
CA ARG A 377 -10.14 -7.06 -15.56
C ARG A 377 -8.85 -6.28 -15.71
N PRO A 378 -8.89 -5.06 -16.26
CA PRO A 378 -7.76 -4.16 -16.21
C PRO A 378 -7.59 -3.58 -14.80
N ALA A 379 -6.43 -3.07 -14.51
CA ALA A 379 -6.19 -2.22 -13.35
C ALA A 379 -6.66 -0.79 -13.65
N MET A 380 -7.19 -0.09 -12.64
CA MET A 380 -7.62 1.30 -12.80
C MET A 380 -7.05 2.20 -11.72
N THR A 381 -6.48 3.33 -12.14
CA THR A 381 -5.93 4.38 -11.28
C THR A 381 -6.69 5.69 -11.52
N THR A 382 -6.99 6.44 -10.46
CA THR A 382 -7.72 7.72 -10.54
C THR A 382 -6.90 8.84 -9.89
N TRP A 383 -6.71 9.97 -10.58
CA TRP A 383 -6.09 11.16 -10.03
C TRP A 383 -6.91 12.43 -10.28
N GLY A 384 -7.54 12.96 -9.25
CA GLY A 384 -8.57 13.97 -9.41
C GLY A 384 -9.85 13.37 -9.99
N ARG A 385 -10.93 14.14 -9.98
CA ARG A 385 -12.19 13.73 -10.57
C ARG A 385 -12.10 13.79 -12.10
N GLY A 386 -12.54 12.73 -12.78
CA GLY A 386 -12.58 12.67 -14.25
C GLY A 386 -11.25 12.29 -14.92
N ASN A 387 -10.15 12.09 -14.14
CA ASN A 387 -8.88 11.65 -14.72
C ASN A 387 -8.58 10.21 -14.29
N HIS A 388 -8.50 9.31 -15.27
CA HIS A 388 -8.37 7.87 -15.02
C HIS A 388 -7.34 7.24 -15.96
N GLY A 389 -6.53 6.35 -15.43
CA GLY A 389 -5.69 5.42 -16.18
C GLY A 389 -6.27 4.01 -16.11
N VAL A 390 -6.45 3.36 -17.26
CA VAL A 390 -6.88 1.97 -17.38
C VAL A 390 -5.75 1.17 -17.98
N ARG A 391 -5.26 0.14 -17.29
CA ARG A 391 -4.12 -0.68 -17.69
C ARG A 391 -4.56 -2.13 -17.92
N SER A 392 -4.63 -2.54 -19.20
CA SER A 392 -4.85 -3.94 -19.61
C SER A 392 -3.53 -4.71 -19.70
N ASP A 393 -3.56 -5.95 -20.15
CA ASP A 393 -2.33 -6.75 -20.35
C ASP A 393 -1.32 -6.06 -21.28
N ARG A 394 -1.80 -5.35 -22.31
CA ARG A 394 -0.98 -4.73 -23.35
C ARG A 394 -1.02 -3.22 -23.33
N TYR A 395 -2.20 -2.61 -23.17
CA TYR A 395 -2.38 -1.18 -23.37
C TYR A 395 -2.59 -0.44 -22.06
N ARG A 396 -2.08 0.81 -22.02
CA ARG A 396 -2.51 1.83 -21.07
C ARG A 396 -3.32 2.87 -21.79
N TYR A 397 -4.53 3.13 -21.31
CA TYR A 397 -5.38 4.22 -21.73
C TYR A 397 -5.51 5.23 -20.59
N ILE A 398 -5.32 6.51 -20.90
CA ILE A 398 -5.53 7.61 -19.95
C ILE A 398 -6.63 8.50 -20.52
N HIS A 399 -7.64 8.76 -19.70
CA HIS A 399 -8.72 9.70 -19.99
C HIS A 399 -8.65 10.86 -19.00
N TYR A 400 -8.72 12.08 -19.53
CA TYR A 400 -8.69 13.30 -18.74
C TYR A 400 -10.08 13.94 -18.64
N ALA A 401 -10.29 14.74 -17.57
CA ALA A 401 -11.56 15.40 -17.29
C ALA A 401 -12.01 16.39 -18.39
N ASP A 402 -11.10 16.89 -19.22
CA ASP A 402 -11.37 17.76 -20.37
C ASP A 402 -11.71 16.99 -21.65
N GLY A 403 -11.72 15.65 -21.58
CA GLY A 403 -11.98 14.75 -22.71
C GLY A 403 -10.77 14.43 -23.56
N SER A 404 -9.58 14.95 -23.24
CA SER A 404 -8.34 14.55 -23.91
C SER A 404 -7.87 13.15 -23.45
N GLU A 405 -7.03 12.50 -24.27
CA GLU A 405 -6.70 11.09 -24.11
C GLU A 405 -5.24 10.79 -24.41
N GLU A 406 -4.72 9.74 -23.77
CA GLU A 406 -3.47 9.09 -24.14
C GLU A 406 -3.70 7.57 -24.29
N LEU A 407 -2.95 6.93 -25.18
CA LEU A 407 -2.94 5.48 -25.36
C LEU A 407 -1.51 5.01 -25.63
N TYR A 408 -1.05 4.02 -24.88
CA TYR A 408 0.29 3.45 -25.00
C TYR A 408 0.25 1.94 -25.18
N ASP A 409 1.13 1.39 -26.04
CA ASP A 409 1.26 -0.05 -26.30
C ASP A 409 2.47 -0.62 -25.58
N HIS A 410 2.31 -1.11 -24.39
CA HIS A 410 3.40 -1.64 -23.55
C HIS A 410 4.09 -2.90 -24.09
N GLN A 411 3.60 -3.50 -25.17
CA GLN A 411 4.33 -4.57 -25.84
C GLN A 411 5.49 -3.99 -26.68
N ASN A 412 5.35 -2.77 -27.19
CA ASN A 412 6.32 -2.13 -28.08
C ASN A 412 6.93 -0.85 -27.49
N ASP A 413 6.31 -0.27 -26.50
CA ASP A 413 6.68 0.99 -25.84
C ASP A 413 6.40 0.92 -24.33
N GLN A 414 7.31 0.32 -23.58
CA GLN A 414 7.18 0.18 -22.14
C GLN A 414 7.39 1.48 -21.37
N HIS A 415 7.98 2.49 -22.01
CA HIS A 415 8.28 3.80 -21.41
C HIS A 415 7.22 4.87 -21.74
N GLU A 416 6.18 4.50 -22.49
CA GLU A 416 5.07 5.40 -22.82
C GLU A 416 5.52 6.65 -23.62
N TRP A 417 6.50 6.47 -24.55
CA TRP A 417 7.09 7.56 -25.32
C TRP A 417 6.20 8.03 -26.47
N LYS A 418 5.30 7.17 -26.98
CA LYS A 418 4.47 7.50 -28.15
C LYS A 418 2.99 7.40 -27.83
N ASN A 419 2.32 8.53 -27.77
CA ASN A 419 0.87 8.58 -27.61
C ASN A 419 0.15 8.13 -28.89
N LEU A 420 -0.56 7.02 -28.83
CA LEU A 420 -1.30 6.39 -29.94
C LEU A 420 -2.81 6.73 -29.91
N ALA A 421 -3.28 7.62 -29.03
CA ALA A 421 -4.71 7.92 -28.89
C ALA A 421 -5.36 8.46 -30.16
N GLY A 422 -4.58 9.10 -31.05
CA GLY A 422 -5.01 9.60 -32.34
C GLY A 422 -5.02 8.57 -33.48
N ASP A 423 -4.56 7.32 -33.26
CA ASP A 423 -4.51 6.30 -34.30
C ASP A 423 -5.88 5.67 -34.54
N PRO A 424 -6.49 5.84 -35.75
CA PRO A 424 -7.79 5.25 -36.06
C PRO A 424 -7.83 3.72 -36.00
N ALA A 425 -6.68 3.05 -36.22
CA ALA A 425 -6.57 1.59 -36.15
C ALA A 425 -6.78 1.06 -34.73
N LEU A 426 -6.60 1.89 -33.70
CA LEU A 426 -6.75 1.56 -32.29
C LEU A 426 -8.05 2.06 -31.66
N ALA A 427 -9.01 2.56 -32.49
CA ALA A 427 -10.27 3.08 -32.00
C ALA A 427 -11.08 2.05 -31.19
N SER A 428 -11.10 0.78 -31.62
CA SER A 428 -11.77 -0.31 -30.89
C SER A 428 -11.10 -0.58 -29.55
N VAL A 429 -9.76 -0.57 -29.50
CA VAL A 429 -8.99 -0.78 -28.25
C VAL A 429 -9.34 0.32 -27.24
N LYS A 430 -9.40 1.58 -27.68
CA LYS A 430 -9.81 2.69 -26.82
C LYS A 430 -11.24 2.51 -26.30
N ALA A 431 -12.17 2.13 -27.20
CA ALA A 431 -13.57 1.91 -26.82
C ALA A 431 -13.71 0.83 -25.75
N ASP A 432 -13.01 -0.30 -25.91
CA ASP A 432 -13.01 -1.40 -24.94
C ASP A 432 -12.45 -0.96 -23.58
N LEU A 433 -11.38 -0.15 -23.56
CA LEU A 433 -10.78 0.34 -22.31
C LEU A 433 -11.65 1.43 -21.66
N CYS A 434 -12.32 2.26 -22.47
CA CYS A 434 -13.25 3.27 -21.98
C CYS A 434 -14.46 2.69 -21.23
N GLU A 435 -14.89 1.45 -21.57
CA GLU A 435 -15.96 0.76 -20.84
C GLU A 435 -15.68 0.56 -19.35
N TRP A 436 -14.42 0.53 -18.95
CA TRP A 436 -14.00 0.37 -17.57
C TRP A 436 -14.00 1.67 -16.75
N LEU A 437 -14.12 2.83 -17.40
CA LEU A 437 -14.19 4.11 -16.70
C LEU A 437 -15.39 4.17 -15.76
N PRO A 438 -15.29 4.86 -14.62
CA PRO A 438 -16.40 5.02 -13.70
C PRO A 438 -17.62 5.62 -14.40
N LYS A 439 -18.76 4.95 -14.33
CA LYS A 439 -20.02 5.44 -14.90
C LYS A 439 -20.65 6.58 -14.06
N THR A 440 -20.25 6.67 -12.80
CA THR A 440 -20.66 7.74 -11.86
C THR A 440 -19.49 8.13 -10.99
N GLU A 441 -19.40 9.41 -10.67
CA GLU A 441 -18.36 9.94 -9.80
C GLU A 441 -18.97 10.87 -8.76
N VAL A 442 -18.70 10.59 -7.50
CA VAL A 442 -19.08 11.49 -6.40
C VAL A 442 -18.35 12.82 -6.59
N PRO A 443 -19.03 13.98 -6.50
CA PRO A 443 -18.37 15.27 -6.58
C PRO A 443 -17.25 15.39 -5.52
N ALA A 444 -16.15 16.03 -5.88
CA ALA A 444 -15.21 16.48 -4.87
C ALA A 444 -15.90 17.52 -3.96
N PRO A 445 -15.59 17.55 -2.66
CA PRO A 445 -16.13 18.58 -1.76
C PRO A 445 -15.81 19.97 -2.29
N SER A 446 -16.74 20.91 -2.17
CA SER A 446 -16.50 22.31 -2.50
C SER A 446 -15.48 22.95 -1.57
N GLN A 447 -14.84 24.05 -1.98
CA GLN A 447 -13.90 24.77 -1.12
C GLN A 447 -14.55 25.23 0.19
N GLU A 448 -15.81 25.62 0.17
CA GLU A 448 -16.58 26.04 1.35
C GLU A 448 -16.84 24.87 2.30
N GLU A 449 -17.22 23.70 1.77
CA GLU A 449 -17.36 22.47 2.55
C GLU A 449 -16.03 22.05 3.15
N MET A 450 -14.94 22.21 2.41
CA MET A 450 -13.58 21.92 2.86
C MET A 450 -13.18 22.82 4.04
N GLU A 451 -13.38 24.12 3.92
CA GLU A 451 -13.03 25.07 4.98
C GLU A 451 -13.92 24.87 6.24
N THR A 452 -15.21 24.63 6.05
CA THR A 452 -16.13 24.31 7.14
C THR A 452 -15.70 23.06 7.92
N GLN A 453 -15.33 22.00 7.23
CA GLN A 453 -14.82 20.77 7.85
C GLN A 453 -13.49 20.99 8.56
N ARG A 454 -12.60 21.80 7.97
CA ARG A 454 -11.33 22.20 8.58
C ARG A 454 -11.55 22.92 9.91
N GLN A 455 -12.46 23.88 9.95
CA GLN A 455 -12.80 24.62 11.16
C GLN A 455 -13.38 23.70 12.24
N GLN A 456 -14.31 22.81 11.87
CA GLN A 456 -14.88 21.81 12.78
C GLN A 456 -13.81 20.89 13.38
N SER A 457 -12.83 20.49 12.55
CA SER A 457 -11.73 19.62 12.96
C SER A 457 -10.78 20.33 13.94
N ILE A 458 -10.47 21.59 13.69
CA ILE A 458 -9.64 22.43 14.58
C ILE A 458 -10.37 22.57 15.94
N GLU A 459 -11.65 22.85 15.92
CA GLU A 459 -12.43 23.00 17.16
C GLU A 459 -12.52 21.70 17.95
N LYS A 460 -12.76 20.56 17.28
CA LYS A 460 -12.75 19.23 17.90
C LYS A 460 -11.39 18.88 18.51
N ALA A 461 -10.29 19.22 17.83
CA ALA A 461 -8.94 19.03 18.34
C ALA A 461 -8.68 19.89 19.60
N LYS A 462 -9.10 21.17 19.58
CA LYS A 462 -9.01 22.08 20.74
C LYS A 462 -9.81 21.54 21.93
N ARG A 463 -11.05 21.09 21.72
CA ARG A 463 -11.89 20.47 22.78
C ARG A 463 -11.25 19.22 23.36
N LYS A 464 -10.65 18.35 22.49
CA LYS A 464 -9.97 17.13 22.94
C LYS A 464 -8.70 17.45 23.74
N GLN A 465 -7.97 18.47 23.38
CA GLN A 465 -6.78 18.91 24.10
C GLN A 465 -7.16 19.51 25.46
N ALA A 466 -8.15 20.41 25.50
CA ALA A 466 -8.67 20.97 26.75
C ALA A 466 -9.18 19.88 27.72
N ALA A 467 -9.88 18.88 27.20
CA ALA A 467 -10.34 17.73 28.01
C ALA A 467 -9.17 16.89 28.58
N LYS A 468 -8.09 16.71 27.81
CA LYS A 468 -6.87 16.03 28.29
C LYS A 468 -6.15 16.82 29.37
N GLU A 469 -6.05 18.13 29.21
CA GLU A 469 -5.43 19.02 30.21
C GLU A 469 -6.24 19.07 31.51
N ALA A 470 -7.57 19.18 31.41
CA ALA A 470 -8.46 19.11 32.57
C ALA A 470 -8.38 17.74 33.30
N ALA A 471 -8.28 16.64 32.55
CA ALA A 471 -8.09 15.31 33.14
C ALA A 471 -6.74 15.16 33.84
N LYS A 472 -5.68 15.75 33.26
CA LYS A 472 -4.33 15.77 33.84
C LYS A 472 -4.29 16.60 35.14
N GLN A 473 -4.98 17.73 35.14
CA GLN A 473 -5.08 18.60 36.31
C GLN A 473 -5.85 17.92 37.44
N LYS A 474 -7.02 17.31 37.17
CA LYS A 474 -7.78 16.53 38.15
C LYS A 474 -6.99 15.38 38.74
N ARG A 475 -6.15 14.72 37.92
CA ARG A 475 -5.28 13.66 38.40
C ARG A 475 -4.19 14.17 39.35
N ALA A 476 -3.54 15.29 39.00
CA ALA A 476 -2.55 15.93 39.83
C ALA A 476 -3.15 16.42 41.19
N GLU A 477 -4.35 17.00 41.16
CA GLU A 477 -5.07 17.43 42.36
C GLU A 477 -5.42 16.24 43.28
N LYS A 478 -5.82 15.10 42.68
CA LYS A 478 -6.12 13.86 43.42
C LYS A 478 -4.88 13.23 44.03
N GLU A 479 -3.75 13.27 43.34
CA GLU A 479 -2.45 12.82 43.86
C GLU A 479 -1.94 13.73 44.99
N ALA A 480 -2.07 15.05 44.85
CA ALA A 480 -1.74 16.02 45.87
C ALA A 480 -2.61 15.91 47.13
N ALA A 481 -3.92 15.61 46.95
CA ALA A 481 -4.81 15.35 48.07
C ALA A 481 -4.49 14.08 48.84
N LYS A 482 -4.07 13.02 48.12
CA LYS A 482 -3.63 11.78 48.74
C LYS A 482 -2.31 11.95 49.54
N ALA A 483 -1.38 12.80 49.04
CA ALA A 483 -0.11 13.08 49.75
C ALA A 483 -0.30 13.90 51.04
N LYS A 484 -1.46 14.56 51.26
CA LYS A 484 -1.79 15.36 52.45
C LYS A 484 -2.56 14.58 53.52
N GLN A 485 -2.93 13.32 53.31
CA GLN A 485 -3.52 12.48 54.32
C GLN A 485 -2.44 12.00 55.30
N PRO A 486 -2.52 12.29 56.62
CA PRO A 486 -1.55 11.76 57.59
C PRO A 486 -1.69 10.25 57.66
N MET A 487 -0.55 9.54 57.70
CA MET A 487 -0.55 8.13 58.06
C MET A 487 -1.04 7.98 59.48
N LEU A 488 -2.19 7.39 59.66
CA LEU A 488 -2.70 6.90 60.93
C LEU A 488 -2.13 5.53 61.23
#